data_6e3951f0a2067c16222f166b8a947ef0
#
_entry.id   6e3951f0a2067c16222f166b8a947ef0
#
_cell.length_a   1.000
_cell.length_b   1.000
_cell.length_c   1.000
_cell.angle_alpha   90.00
_cell.angle_beta   90.00
_cell.angle_gamma   90.00
#
_symmetry.space_group_name_H-M   'P 1'
#
loop_
_entity.id
_entity.type
_entity.pdbx_description
1 polymer ?
#
loop_
_entity_poly.entity_id
_entity_poly.type
_entity_poly.pdbx_seq_one_letter_code
_entity_poly.pdbx_strand_id
1 'polypeptide(L)' 'QCAHCAGKIEEAVNELKDVEKCSVNFLTQKMIIDADEAAMDGILKEAKKIVKKIEPDVTFTVK' A
#
# COMPACT_ATOMS: atom_id res chain seq x y z
N GLN A 1 -10.12 11.07 4.02
CA GLN A 1 -8.73 10.70 3.99
C GLN A 1 -7.99 11.19 5.22
N CYS A 2 -7.30 10.33 5.89
CA CYS A 2 -6.63 10.69 7.13
C CYS A 2 -5.33 9.91 7.29
N ALA A 3 -4.44 10.46 8.13
CA ALA A 3 -3.17 9.81 8.43
C ALA A 3 -3.38 8.43 9.04
N HIS A 4 -4.43 8.26 9.79
CA HIS A 4 -4.76 6.98 10.42
C HIS A 4 -5.02 5.89 9.36
N CYS A 5 -5.78 6.24 8.33
CA CYS A 5 -6.08 5.29 7.25
C CYS A 5 -4.81 4.94 6.48
N ALA A 6 -3.97 5.94 6.20
CA ALA A 6 -2.70 5.71 5.53
C ALA A 6 -1.80 4.81 6.37
N GLY A 7 -1.77 5.03 7.68
CA GLY A 7 -1.00 4.20 8.59
C GLY A 7 -1.48 2.75 8.60
N LYS A 8 -2.79 2.55 8.57
CA LYS A 8 -3.37 1.21 8.52
C LYS A 8 -3.02 0.50 7.22
N ILE A 9 -3.09 1.21 6.10
CA ILE A 9 -2.73 0.67 4.79
C ILE A 9 -1.27 0.28 4.78
N GLU A 10 -0.41 1.17 5.25
CA GLU A 10 1.02 0.92 5.31
C GLU A 10 1.33 -0.32 6.16
N GLU A 11 0.71 -0.41 7.33
CA GLU A 11 0.91 -1.54 8.22
C GLU A 11 0.45 -2.84 7.58
N ALA A 12 -0.72 -2.84 6.96
CA ALA A 12 -1.27 -4.02 6.33
C ALA A 12 -0.40 -4.49 5.16
N VAL A 13 0.09 -3.57 4.35
CA VAL A 13 0.95 -3.92 3.22
C VAL A 13 2.30 -4.43 3.71
N ASN A 14 2.85 -3.83 4.79
CA ASN A 14 4.10 -4.28 5.36
C ASN A 14 4.02 -5.70 5.94
N GLU A 15 2.82 -6.15 6.29
CA GLU A 15 2.62 -7.50 6.79
C GLU A 15 2.66 -8.54 5.69
N LEU A 16 2.59 -8.13 4.44
CA LEU A 16 2.68 -9.05 3.32
C LEU A 16 4.07 -9.67 3.28
N LYS A 17 4.11 -10.97 3.06
CA LYS A 17 5.32 -11.77 3.18
C LYS A 17 6.45 -11.29 2.27
N ASP A 18 6.11 -10.87 1.07
CA ASP A 18 7.10 -10.51 0.06
C ASP A 18 7.47 -9.04 0.07
N VAL A 19 6.87 -8.25 0.95
CA VAL A 19 7.16 -6.83 1.06
C VAL A 19 8.28 -6.59 2.07
N GLU A 20 9.35 -5.96 1.63
CA GLU A 20 10.44 -5.58 2.53
C GLU A 20 10.10 -4.31 3.26
N LYS A 21 9.51 -3.36 2.56
CA LYS A 21 9.15 -2.08 3.15
C LYS A 21 8.04 -1.43 2.35
N CYS A 22 7.12 -0.79 3.04
CA CYS A 22 6.07 -0.01 2.41
C CYS A 22 5.98 1.35 3.10
N SER A 23 5.87 2.39 2.31
CA SER A 23 5.71 3.75 2.81
C SER A 23 4.53 4.38 2.09
N VAL A 24 3.62 4.97 2.85
CA VAL A 24 2.43 5.62 2.29
C VAL A 24 2.45 7.09 2.63
N ASN A 25 2.33 7.93 1.61
CA ASN A 25 2.23 9.37 1.79
C ASN A 25 0.80 9.78 1.47
N PHE A 26 0.03 10.08 2.50
CA PHE A 26 -1.39 10.43 2.33
C PHE A 26 -1.58 11.83 1.75
N LEU A 27 -0.60 12.70 1.87
CA LEU A 27 -0.69 14.05 1.32
C LEU A 27 -0.64 14.06 -0.20
N THR A 28 0.23 13.22 -0.77
CA THR A 28 0.39 13.10 -2.21
C THR A 28 -0.34 11.89 -2.78
N GLN A 29 -0.94 11.09 -1.91
CA GLN A 29 -1.62 9.84 -2.29
C GLN A 29 -0.69 8.91 -3.06
N LYS A 30 0.55 8.79 -2.58
CA LYS A 30 1.54 7.91 -3.18
C LYS A 30 1.92 6.81 -2.21
N MET A 31 2.16 5.63 -2.76
CA MET A 31 2.61 4.49 -1.99
C MET A 31 3.89 3.95 -2.61
N ILE A 32 4.90 3.78 -1.78
CA ILE A 32 6.17 3.23 -2.21
C ILE A 32 6.31 1.85 -1.60
N ILE A 33 6.48 0.84 -2.43
CA ILE A 33 6.64 -0.53 -1.98
C ILE A 33 8.02 -1.02 -2.40
N ASP A 34 8.80 -1.46 -1.43
CA ASP A 34 10.11 -2.03 -1.67
C ASP A 34 9.99 -3.55 -1.56
N ALA A 35 10.14 -4.23 -2.68
CA ALA A 35 9.99 -5.66 -2.74
C ALA A 35 10.68 -6.22 -3.97
N ASP A 36 10.81 -7.54 -4.00
CA ASP A 36 11.40 -8.21 -5.14
C ASP A 36 10.52 -8.01 -6.38
N GLU A 37 11.15 -7.71 -7.51
CA GLU A 37 10.45 -7.46 -8.75
C GLU A 37 9.55 -8.63 -9.15
N ALA A 38 10.00 -9.85 -8.91
CA ALA A 38 9.24 -11.04 -9.23
C ALA A 38 7.93 -11.14 -8.44
N ALA A 39 7.90 -10.58 -7.24
CA ALA A 39 6.72 -10.61 -6.37
C ALA A 39 5.84 -9.37 -6.51
N MET A 40 6.31 -8.36 -7.22
CA MET A 40 5.64 -7.07 -7.29
C MET A 40 4.21 -7.14 -7.79
N ASP A 41 3.96 -7.92 -8.84
CA ASP A 41 2.61 -8.03 -9.40
C ASP A 41 1.59 -8.53 -8.37
N GLY A 42 1.96 -9.54 -7.61
CA GLY A 42 1.10 -10.07 -6.56
C GLY A 42 0.91 -9.08 -5.44
N ILE A 43 1.98 -8.39 -5.08
CA ILE A 43 1.94 -7.37 -4.02
C ILE A 43 1.03 -6.21 -4.42
N LEU A 44 1.11 -5.76 -5.67
CA LEU A 44 0.27 -4.68 -6.16
C LEU A 44 -1.21 -5.06 -6.10
N LYS A 45 -1.54 -6.28 -6.46
CA LYS A 45 -2.92 -6.76 -6.38
C LYS A 45 -3.42 -6.76 -4.94
N GLU A 46 -2.61 -7.24 -4.02
CA GLU A 46 -2.98 -7.27 -2.61
C GLU A 46 -3.09 -5.86 -2.03
N ALA A 47 -2.15 -4.99 -2.40
CA ALA A 47 -2.19 -3.61 -1.95
C ALA A 47 -3.46 -2.91 -2.41
N LYS A 48 -3.88 -3.12 -3.64
CA LYS A 48 -5.12 -2.55 -4.14
C LYS A 48 -6.33 -3.05 -3.37
N LYS A 49 -6.36 -4.32 -3.02
CA LYS A 49 -7.44 -4.89 -2.22
C LYS A 49 -7.48 -4.26 -0.83
N ILE A 50 -6.31 -4.08 -0.23
CA ILE A 50 -6.19 -3.48 1.09
C ILE A 50 -6.70 -2.04 1.07
N VAL A 51 -6.28 -1.26 0.09
CA VAL A 51 -6.70 0.12 -0.05
C VAL A 51 -8.22 0.19 -0.22
N LYS A 52 -8.79 -0.63 -1.08
CA LYS A 52 -10.22 -0.66 -1.30
C LYS A 52 -11.01 -1.02 -0.05
N LYS A 53 -10.45 -1.91 0.75
CA LYS A 53 -11.11 -2.36 1.97
C LYS A 53 -11.09 -1.30 3.06
N ILE A 54 -9.98 -0.61 3.21
CA ILE A 54 -9.78 0.39 4.27
C ILE A 54 -10.32 1.75 3.85
N GLU A 55 -10.06 2.15 2.62
CA GLU A 55 -10.44 3.47 2.12
C GLU A 55 -10.85 3.38 0.65
N PRO A 56 -12.10 2.94 0.37
CA PRO A 56 -12.56 2.71 -1.00
C PRO A 56 -12.61 3.95 -1.89
N ASP A 57 -12.65 5.12 -1.28
CA ASP A 57 -12.74 6.37 -2.02
C ASP A 57 -11.38 6.97 -2.39
N VAL A 58 -10.31 6.28 -2.05
CA VAL A 58 -8.95 6.79 -2.25
C VAL A 58 -8.20 5.88 -3.22
N THR A 59 -7.44 6.50 -4.10
CA THR A 59 -6.55 5.78 -5.01
C THR A 59 -5.13 6.27 -4.78
N PHE A 60 -4.23 5.33 -4.54
CA PHE A 60 -2.82 5.66 -4.37
C PHE A 60 -2.05 5.33 -5.64
N THR A 61 -1.06 6.18 -5.95
CA THR A 61 -0.12 5.89 -7.02
C THR A 61 1.01 5.05 -6.44
N VAL A 62 1.24 3.90 -7.02
CA VAL A 62 2.30 2.99 -6.57
C VAL A 62 3.53 3.18 -7.43
N LYS A 63 4.66 3.20 -6.78
CA LYS A 63 5.95 3.30 -7.46
C LYS A 63 6.80 2.10 -7.22
#